data_089a9de1f5f860b6aec6023eedad50d7
#
_entry.id   089a9de1f5f860b6aec6023eedad50d7
#
_cell.length_a   1.000
_cell.length_b   1.000
_cell.length_c   1.000
_cell.angle_alpha   90.00
_cell.angle_beta   90.00
_cell.angle_gamma   90.00
#
_symmetry.space_group_name_H-M   'P 1'
#
loop_
_entity.id
_entity.type
_entity.pdbx_description
1 polymer ?
#
loop_
_entity_poly.entity_id
_entity_poly.type
_entity_poly.pdbx_seq_one_letter_code
_entity_poly.pdbx_strand_id
1 'polypeptide(L)'
;DRGSEVWERQDFPPWSIKVLLLWLVGFLALSGVVAIFFAYGVSYLMSNYNIELNPGEHYFSITMPSHIAYKGLIFLFIFLQLKKTSFSLENIWISYELHMRHVVIGLLVGTLLMSLHLLIHRAITGQMVPPPQYPMRFVWYITLSIELVSVAIIAGIVEEILFRGIIYQALRKYYSLTISLLLSTTIFALFHIDLILNPYAITYVIFFGVIAAFLFEQTRSLNICISFHIAGNATEALVRYLTHIIPT
;
A
#
# COMPACT_ATOMS: atom_id res chain seq x y z
N ASP A 1 25.65 10.12 18.49
CA ASP A 1 24.41 10.57 19.16
C ASP A 1 23.61 11.52 18.27
N ARG A 2 22.91 10.99 17.25
CA ARG A 2 21.94 11.76 16.45
C ARG A 2 20.52 11.18 16.62
N GLY A 3 20.24 10.62 17.77
CA GLY A 3 19.02 9.84 18.02
C GLY A 3 17.88 10.55 18.72
N SER A 4 17.96 11.87 18.95
CA SER A 4 16.89 12.61 19.64
C SER A 4 16.69 14.01 19.07
N GLU A 5 16.52 14.14 17.76
CA GLU A 5 15.83 15.35 17.28
C GLU A 5 14.40 15.25 17.79
N VAL A 6 14.09 16.05 18.81
CA VAL A 6 12.76 16.14 19.39
C VAL A 6 11.83 16.68 18.31
N TRP A 7 10.74 15.97 18.05
CA TRP A 7 9.68 16.46 17.16
C TRP A 7 9.18 17.82 17.65
N GLU A 8 9.28 18.84 16.81
CA GLU A 8 8.72 20.15 17.10
C GLU A 8 7.21 20.16 16.75
N ARG A 9 6.44 21.06 17.40
CA ARG A 9 4.98 21.14 17.19
C ARG A 9 4.58 21.43 15.73
N GLN A 10 5.40 22.15 14.98
CA GLN A 10 5.17 22.48 13.57
C GLN A 10 5.36 21.29 12.63
N ASP A 11 6.00 20.22 13.11
CA ASP A 11 6.28 19.01 12.32
C ASP A 11 5.07 18.08 12.24
N PHE A 12 4.01 18.37 12.96
CA PHE A 12 2.85 17.48 13.05
C PHE A 12 1.67 17.94 12.18
N PRO A 13 0.92 16.97 11.61
CA PRO A 13 -0.30 17.29 10.90
C PRO A 13 -1.27 18.11 11.76
N PRO A 14 -1.99 19.09 11.18
CA PRO A 14 -2.90 19.95 11.92
C PRO A 14 -4.15 19.22 12.42
N TRP A 15 -4.44 18.04 11.88
CA TRP A 15 -5.67 17.31 12.17
C TRP A 15 -5.58 16.56 13.50
N SER A 16 -6.70 16.56 14.23
CA SER A 16 -6.83 15.76 15.45
C SER A 16 -7.00 14.27 15.09
N ILE A 17 -6.66 13.39 16.05
CA ILE A 17 -6.87 11.94 15.90
C ILE A 17 -8.33 11.61 15.56
N LYS A 18 -9.30 12.33 16.17
CA LYS A 18 -10.74 12.13 15.86
C LYS A 18 -11.06 12.38 14.39
N VAL A 19 -10.52 13.46 13.83
CA VAL A 19 -10.70 13.78 12.40
C VAL A 19 -10.07 12.71 11.51
N LEU A 20 -8.86 12.25 11.85
CA LEU A 20 -8.19 11.18 11.11
C LEU A 20 -8.94 9.85 11.18
N LEU A 21 -9.49 9.48 12.33
CA LEU A 21 -10.33 8.29 12.46
C LEU A 21 -11.60 8.39 11.60
N LEU A 22 -12.24 9.56 11.54
CA LEU A 22 -13.37 9.78 10.63
C LEU A 22 -12.98 9.65 9.16
N TRP A 23 -11.79 10.12 8.76
CA TRP A 23 -11.28 9.93 7.42
C TRP A 23 -11.07 8.44 7.11
N LEU A 24 -10.47 7.70 8.04
CA LEU A 24 -10.22 6.26 7.87
C LEU A 24 -11.52 5.48 7.68
N VAL A 25 -12.54 5.75 8.51
CA VAL A 25 -13.86 5.15 8.34
C VAL A 25 -14.49 5.54 7.00
N GLY A 26 -14.38 6.81 6.62
CA GLY A 26 -14.85 7.30 5.34
C GLY A 26 -14.14 6.64 4.15
N PHE A 27 -12.83 6.40 4.24
CA PHE A 27 -12.07 5.72 3.19
C PHE A 27 -12.46 4.24 3.08
N LEU A 28 -12.68 3.53 4.21
CA LEU A 28 -13.17 2.16 4.18
C LEU A 28 -14.57 2.08 3.56
N ALA A 29 -15.47 2.99 3.91
CA ALA A 29 -16.79 3.05 3.28
C ALA A 29 -16.70 3.39 1.78
N LEU A 30 -15.85 4.33 1.41
CA LEU A 30 -15.61 4.72 0.01
C LEU A 30 -15.11 3.55 -0.83
N SER A 31 -14.19 2.72 -0.28
CA SER A 31 -13.69 1.54 -1.02
C SER A 31 -14.82 0.59 -1.38
N GLY A 32 -15.76 0.33 -0.44
CA GLY A 32 -16.95 -0.47 -0.70
C GLY A 32 -17.87 0.14 -1.75
N VAL A 33 -18.14 1.45 -1.66
CA VAL A 33 -18.98 2.15 -2.65
C VAL A 33 -18.37 2.09 -4.05
N VAL A 34 -17.07 2.33 -4.16
CA VAL A 34 -16.35 2.29 -5.45
C VAL A 34 -16.36 0.86 -6.01
N ALA A 35 -16.10 -0.15 -5.20
CA ALA A 35 -16.14 -1.56 -5.63
C ALA A 35 -17.54 -1.95 -6.14
N ILE A 36 -18.59 -1.58 -5.41
CA ILE A 36 -19.98 -1.81 -5.80
C ILE A 36 -20.29 -1.12 -7.13
N PHE A 37 -19.90 0.15 -7.30
CA PHE A 37 -20.11 0.90 -8.53
C PHE A 37 -19.48 0.21 -9.74
N PHE A 38 -18.21 -0.22 -9.63
CA PHE A 38 -17.54 -0.95 -10.71
C PHE A 38 -18.21 -2.31 -10.96
N ALA A 39 -18.54 -3.06 -9.91
CA ALA A 39 -19.21 -4.36 -10.04
C ALA A 39 -20.55 -4.23 -10.77
N TYR A 40 -21.42 -3.30 -10.36
CA TYR A 40 -22.71 -3.07 -11.01
C TYR A 40 -22.55 -2.53 -12.44
N GLY A 41 -21.65 -1.56 -12.66
CA GLY A 41 -21.41 -0.99 -13.97
C GLY A 41 -20.96 -2.03 -14.99
N VAL A 42 -19.99 -2.84 -14.61
CA VAL A 42 -19.47 -3.91 -15.48
C VAL A 42 -20.53 -5.01 -15.68
N SER A 43 -21.21 -5.46 -14.61
CA SER A 43 -22.27 -6.48 -14.72
C SER A 43 -23.42 -6.02 -15.63
N TYR A 44 -23.81 -4.76 -15.54
CA TYR A 44 -24.82 -4.18 -16.42
C TYR A 44 -24.39 -4.19 -17.89
N LEU A 45 -23.14 -3.78 -18.18
CA LEU A 45 -22.61 -3.81 -19.54
C LEU A 45 -22.55 -5.24 -20.06
N MET A 46 -22.05 -6.19 -19.26
CA MET A 46 -21.90 -7.58 -19.67
C MET A 46 -23.24 -8.25 -19.95
N SER A 47 -24.26 -7.98 -19.11
CA SER A 47 -25.62 -8.54 -19.31
C SER A 47 -26.25 -8.06 -20.63
N ASN A 48 -25.99 -6.80 -21.01
CA ASN A 48 -26.52 -6.25 -22.27
C ASN A 48 -25.86 -6.87 -23.53
N TYR A 49 -24.65 -7.42 -23.40
CA TYR A 49 -23.91 -8.02 -24.51
C TYR A 49 -23.80 -9.55 -24.41
N ASN A 50 -24.47 -10.19 -23.44
CA ASN A 50 -24.40 -11.63 -23.16
C ASN A 50 -22.96 -12.15 -23.02
N ILE A 51 -22.10 -11.38 -22.31
CA ILE A 51 -20.71 -11.72 -22.08
C ILE A 51 -20.57 -12.25 -20.65
N GLU A 52 -19.99 -13.45 -20.50
CA GLU A 52 -19.59 -14.00 -19.22
C GLU A 52 -18.11 -13.74 -18.99
N LEU A 53 -17.78 -13.11 -17.84
CA LEU A 53 -16.39 -12.87 -17.45
C LEU A 53 -15.83 -14.09 -16.72
N ASN A 54 -14.68 -14.55 -17.15
CA ASN A 54 -13.88 -15.47 -16.33
C ASN A 54 -13.27 -14.71 -15.11
N PRO A 55 -12.76 -15.41 -14.09
CA PRO A 55 -12.21 -14.76 -12.88
C PRO A 55 -11.12 -13.73 -13.15
N GLY A 56 -10.31 -13.94 -14.20
CA GLY A 56 -9.26 -13.00 -14.59
C GLY A 56 -9.81 -11.72 -15.22
N GLU A 57 -10.77 -11.88 -16.11
CA GLU A 57 -11.45 -10.74 -16.74
C GLU A 57 -12.22 -9.94 -15.70
N HIS A 58 -12.85 -10.61 -14.71
CA HIS A 58 -13.48 -9.97 -13.57
C HIS A 58 -12.48 -9.11 -12.76
N TYR A 59 -11.31 -9.63 -12.47
CA TYR A 59 -10.28 -8.88 -11.76
C TYR A 59 -9.87 -7.63 -12.53
N PHE A 60 -9.54 -7.75 -13.82
CA PHE A 60 -9.12 -6.61 -14.63
C PHE A 60 -10.21 -5.60 -14.92
N SER A 61 -11.45 -6.05 -15.04
CA SER A 61 -12.57 -5.18 -15.39
C SER A 61 -13.22 -4.52 -14.16
N ILE A 62 -13.11 -5.11 -12.99
CA ILE A 62 -13.80 -4.65 -11.78
C ILE A 62 -12.80 -4.34 -10.66
N THR A 63 -12.04 -5.35 -10.21
CA THR A 63 -11.25 -5.23 -8.98
C THR A 63 -10.12 -4.20 -9.14
N MET A 64 -9.33 -4.33 -10.17
CA MET A 64 -8.18 -3.44 -10.37
C MET A 64 -8.58 -1.97 -10.66
N PRO A 65 -9.53 -1.67 -11.57
CA PRO A 65 -9.98 -0.30 -11.78
C PRO A 65 -10.60 0.31 -10.53
N SER A 66 -11.34 -0.47 -9.73
CA SER A 66 -11.91 0.02 -8.46
C SER A 66 -10.82 0.38 -7.46
N HIS A 67 -9.74 -0.41 -7.35
CA HIS A 67 -8.61 -0.10 -6.49
C HIS A 67 -7.87 1.17 -6.93
N ILE A 68 -7.63 1.34 -8.23
CA ILE A 68 -6.99 2.56 -8.77
C ILE A 68 -7.87 3.79 -8.50
N ALA A 69 -9.16 3.70 -8.80
CA ALA A 69 -10.11 4.78 -8.58
C ALA A 69 -10.20 5.16 -7.09
N TYR A 70 -10.32 4.17 -6.21
CA TYR A 70 -10.34 4.38 -4.77
C TYR A 70 -9.08 5.08 -4.25
N LYS A 71 -7.88 4.61 -4.65
CA LYS A 71 -6.61 5.24 -4.24
C LYS A 71 -6.46 6.64 -4.82
N GLY A 72 -6.90 6.85 -6.05
CA GLY A 72 -6.95 8.19 -6.66
C GLY A 72 -7.85 9.16 -5.89
N LEU A 73 -9.02 8.69 -5.42
CA LEU A 73 -9.93 9.50 -4.61
C LEU A 73 -9.33 9.82 -3.23
N ILE A 74 -8.66 8.87 -2.58
CA ILE A 74 -7.93 9.14 -1.33
C ILE A 74 -6.85 10.19 -1.56
N PHE A 75 -6.04 10.03 -2.60
CA PHE A 75 -4.98 10.98 -2.92
C PHE A 75 -5.54 12.40 -3.19
N LEU A 76 -6.60 12.48 -4.00
CA LEU A 76 -7.29 13.75 -4.27
C LEU A 76 -7.83 14.38 -2.98
N PHE A 77 -8.46 13.58 -2.11
CA PHE A 77 -8.95 14.07 -0.83
C PHE A 77 -7.82 14.63 0.04
N ILE A 78 -6.72 13.88 0.20
CA ILE A 78 -5.54 14.34 0.95
C ILE A 78 -5.02 15.65 0.37
N PHE A 79 -4.85 15.72 -0.95
CA PHE A 79 -4.39 16.93 -1.63
C PHE A 79 -5.28 18.15 -1.38
N LEU A 80 -6.61 17.96 -1.43
CA LEU A 80 -7.57 19.01 -1.14
C LEU A 80 -7.53 19.46 0.33
N GLN A 81 -7.29 18.53 1.27
CA GLN A 81 -7.12 18.90 2.68
C GLN A 81 -5.81 19.67 2.93
N LEU A 82 -4.72 19.27 2.28
CA LEU A 82 -3.45 20.00 2.35
C LEU A 82 -3.60 21.43 1.85
N LYS A 83 -4.31 21.65 0.75
CA LYS A 83 -4.59 23.00 0.23
C LYS A 83 -5.38 23.89 1.19
N LYS A 84 -6.14 23.34 2.12
CA LYS A 84 -6.92 24.08 3.12
C LYS A 84 -6.12 24.47 4.36
N THR A 85 -4.90 24.00 4.47
CA THR A 85 -4.03 24.21 5.64
C THR A 85 -2.71 24.81 5.19
N SER A 86 -1.94 25.35 6.13
CA SER A 86 -0.53 25.72 5.90
C SER A 86 0.41 24.51 5.89
N PHE A 87 -0.11 23.30 6.10
CA PHE A 87 0.64 22.07 6.13
C PHE A 87 0.87 21.59 4.70
N SER A 88 2.10 21.62 4.24
CA SER A 88 2.50 21.29 2.86
C SER A 88 2.98 19.85 2.74
N LEU A 89 3.25 19.44 1.50
CA LEU A 89 3.92 18.15 1.24
C LEU A 89 5.32 18.08 1.86
N GLU A 90 6.00 19.21 2.02
CA GLU A 90 7.28 19.28 2.73
C GLU A 90 7.13 18.91 4.20
N ASN A 91 6.05 19.34 4.84
CA ASN A 91 5.74 18.96 6.22
C ASN A 91 5.39 17.48 6.38
N ILE A 92 4.99 16.80 5.29
CA ILE A 92 4.81 15.34 5.27
C ILE A 92 6.17 14.63 5.08
N TRP A 93 7.27 15.34 5.11
CA TRP A 93 8.62 14.79 4.91
C TRP A 93 8.81 14.11 3.55
N ILE A 94 8.08 14.58 2.54
CA ILE A 94 8.44 14.33 1.15
C ILE A 94 9.55 15.33 0.84
N SER A 95 10.79 14.95 1.12
CA SER A 95 11.92 15.73 0.67
C SER A 95 11.88 15.85 -0.84
N TYR A 96 11.86 17.07 -1.38
CA TYR A 96 12.08 17.31 -2.80
C TYR A 96 13.49 16.89 -3.21
N GLU A 97 14.42 16.85 -2.26
CA GLU A 97 15.74 16.25 -2.45
C GLU A 97 15.58 14.73 -2.42
N LEU A 98 15.68 14.12 -3.59
CA LEU A 98 15.72 12.67 -3.73
C LEU A 98 17.04 12.17 -3.15
N HIS A 99 17.04 11.82 -1.87
CA HIS A 99 18.20 11.19 -1.25
C HIS A 99 18.34 9.76 -1.78
N MET A 100 19.13 9.58 -2.83
CA MET A 100 19.37 8.27 -3.49
C MET A 100 19.73 7.17 -2.50
N ARG A 101 20.43 7.51 -1.42
CA ARG A 101 20.73 6.56 -0.33
C ARG A 101 19.46 6.00 0.30
N HIS A 102 18.44 6.83 0.57
CA HIS A 102 17.16 6.39 1.13
C HIS A 102 16.40 5.49 0.14
N VAL A 103 16.40 5.87 -1.12
CA VAL A 103 15.77 5.06 -2.18
C VAL A 103 16.43 3.68 -2.26
N VAL A 104 17.75 3.63 -2.34
CA VAL A 104 18.49 2.36 -2.45
C VAL A 104 18.27 1.48 -1.22
N ILE A 105 18.35 2.05 -0.01
CA ILE A 105 18.08 1.29 1.22
C ILE A 105 16.64 0.76 1.22
N GLY A 106 15.65 1.60 0.88
CA GLY A 106 14.26 1.18 0.80
C GLY A 106 14.07 0.02 -0.18
N LEU A 107 14.62 0.14 -1.40
CA LEU A 107 14.55 -0.93 -2.41
C LEU A 107 15.17 -2.24 -1.89
N LEU A 108 16.35 -2.18 -1.28
CA LEU A 108 17.04 -3.37 -0.76
C LEU A 108 16.25 -4.02 0.37
N VAL A 109 15.79 -3.24 1.36
CA VAL A 109 15.06 -3.78 2.51
C VAL A 109 13.70 -4.34 2.09
N GLY A 110 12.98 -3.67 1.18
CA GLY A 110 11.69 -4.13 0.68
C GLY A 110 11.80 -5.44 -0.11
N THR A 111 12.78 -5.52 -1.02
CA THR A 111 13.06 -6.75 -1.78
C THR A 111 13.47 -7.89 -0.83
N LEU A 112 14.35 -7.62 0.14
CA LEU A 112 14.81 -8.63 1.09
C LEU A 112 13.67 -9.15 1.96
N LEU A 113 12.85 -8.27 2.51
CA LEU A 113 11.72 -8.66 3.37
C LEU A 113 10.72 -9.52 2.58
N MET A 114 10.33 -9.09 1.39
CA MET A 114 9.41 -9.87 0.56
C MET A 114 10.02 -11.22 0.15
N SER A 115 11.28 -11.22 -0.28
CA SER A 115 11.96 -12.48 -0.65
C SER A 115 12.00 -13.47 0.52
N LEU A 116 12.32 -12.98 1.73
CA LEU A 116 12.30 -13.82 2.93
C LEU A 116 10.90 -14.36 3.24
N HIS A 117 9.88 -13.51 3.14
CA HIS A 117 8.48 -13.91 3.30
C HIS A 117 8.09 -15.02 2.31
N LEU A 118 8.41 -14.86 1.03
CA LEU A 118 8.11 -15.85 -0.01
C LEU A 118 8.86 -17.17 0.22
N LEU A 119 10.12 -17.13 0.66
CA LEU A 119 10.88 -18.32 1.01
C LEU A 119 10.29 -19.06 2.20
N ILE A 120 9.85 -18.35 3.25
CA ILE A 120 9.16 -18.95 4.40
C ILE A 120 7.82 -19.55 3.94
N HIS A 121 7.05 -18.84 3.13
CA HIS A 121 5.81 -19.36 2.57
C HIS A 121 6.05 -20.65 1.79
N ARG A 122 7.05 -20.68 0.92
CA ARG A 122 7.44 -21.88 0.17
C ARG A 122 7.84 -23.05 1.09
N ALA A 123 8.63 -22.76 2.13
CA ALA A 123 9.07 -23.79 3.07
C ALA A 123 7.90 -24.46 3.83
N ILE A 124 6.83 -23.69 4.08
CA ILE A 124 5.66 -24.18 4.82
C ILE A 124 4.62 -24.81 3.90
N THR A 125 4.37 -24.25 2.72
CA THR A 125 3.26 -24.65 1.83
C THR A 125 3.73 -25.49 0.63
N GLY A 126 5.03 -25.52 0.35
CA GLY A 126 5.58 -26.09 -0.87
C GLY A 126 5.45 -25.20 -2.12
N GLN A 127 4.77 -24.07 -2.01
CA GLN A 127 4.52 -23.15 -3.12
C GLN A 127 5.17 -21.79 -2.87
N MET A 128 5.75 -21.16 -3.91
CA MET A 128 6.36 -19.83 -3.76
C MET A 128 5.32 -18.73 -3.53
N VAL A 129 4.30 -18.72 -4.37
CA VAL A 129 3.17 -17.77 -4.32
C VAL A 129 1.96 -18.52 -4.85
N PRO A 130 0.73 -18.26 -4.35
CA PRO A 130 -0.47 -18.77 -5.00
C PRO A 130 -0.47 -18.39 -6.49
N PRO A 131 -0.87 -19.31 -7.38
CA PRO A 131 -0.96 -19.02 -8.80
C PRO A 131 -1.85 -17.77 -9.00
N PRO A 132 -1.53 -16.94 -9.99
CA PRO A 132 -2.44 -15.86 -10.35
C PRO A 132 -3.80 -16.49 -10.68
N GLN A 133 -4.85 -15.91 -10.14
CA GLN A 133 -6.22 -16.45 -10.30
C GLN A 133 -6.73 -16.39 -11.76
N TYR A 134 -5.85 -16.02 -12.70
CA TYR A 134 -6.20 -15.74 -14.10
C TYR A 134 -5.44 -16.65 -15.07
N PRO A 135 -6.12 -17.16 -16.09
CA PRO A 135 -5.42 -17.84 -17.16
C PRO A 135 -4.52 -16.85 -17.91
N MET A 136 -3.22 -16.96 -17.71
CA MET A 136 -2.20 -16.09 -18.30
C MET A 136 -2.02 -16.27 -19.80
N ARG A 137 -3.06 -16.68 -20.52
CA ARG A 137 -2.93 -17.15 -21.91
C ARG A 137 -2.58 -16.06 -22.93
N PHE A 138 -2.83 -14.79 -22.67
CA PHE A 138 -2.70 -13.81 -23.75
C PHE A 138 -1.82 -12.59 -23.47
N VAL A 139 -1.64 -12.11 -22.23
CA VAL A 139 -0.97 -10.80 -22.05
C VAL A 139 -0.30 -10.66 -20.67
N TRP A 140 0.46 -11.68 -20.24
CA TRP A 140 1.12 -11.66 -18.94
C TRP A 140 1.94 -10.37 -18.70
N TYR A 141 2.62 -9.85 -19.73
CA TYR A 141 3.41 -8.62 -19.60
C TYR A 141 2.53 -7.37 -19.41
N ILE A 142 1.34 -7.32 -20.03
CA ILE A 142 0.40 -6.21 -19.77
C ILE A 142 -0.12 -6.31 -18.34
N THR A 143 -0.52 -7.50 -17.91
CA THR A 143 -1.01 -7.73 -16.54
C THR A 143 0.05 -7.37 -15.51
N LEU A 144 1.28 -7.85 -15.69
CA LEU A 144 2.41 -7.49 -14.83
C LEU A 144 2.65 -5.97 -14.84
N SER A 145 2.63 -5.33 -16.02
CA SER A 145 2.82 -3.88 -16.11
C SER A 145 1.74 -3.12 -15.36
N ILE A 146 0.49 -3.54 -15.47
CA ILE A 146 -0.63 -2.91 -14.75
C ILE A 146 -0.49 -3.14 -13.23
N GLU A 147 -0.12 -4.34 -12.78
CA GLU A 147 0.14 -4.60 -11.34
C GLU A 147 1.31 -3.78 -10.81
N LEU A 148 2.42 -3.70 -11.55
CA LEU A 148 3.56 -2.87 -11.16
C LEU A 148 3.18 -1.39 -11.03
N VAL A 149 2.38 -0.86 -11.96
CA VAL A 149 1.94 0.53 -11.88
C VAL A 149 0.91 0.74 -10.76
N SER A 150 -0.13 -0.10 -10.69
CA SER A 150 -1.26 0.12 -9.77
C SER A 150 -0.97 -0.33 -8.34
N VAL A 151 -0.40 -1.51 -8.17
CA VAL A 151 -0.19 -2.12 -6.85
C VAL A 151 1.18 -1.75 -6.27
N ALA A 152 2.24 -1.73 -7.10
CA ALA A 152 3.53 -1.35 -6.55
C ALA A 152 3.70 0.17 -6.48
N ILE A 153 3.54 0.92 -7.57
CA ILE A 153 3.87 2.34 -7.61
C ILE A 153 2.74 3.19 -6.99
N ILE A 154 1.52 3.13 -7.53
CA ILE A 154 0.42 4.02 -7.08
C ILE A 154 0.05 3.69 -5.62
N ALA A 155 -0.13 2.42 -5.28
CA ALA A 155 -0.43 2.06 -3.91
C ALA A 155 0.71 2.44 -2.97
N GLY A 156 1.96 2.11 -3.32
CA GLY A 156 3.14 2.43 -2.52
C GLY A 156 3.25 3.93 -2.21
N ILE A 157 2.96 4.80 -3.16
CA ILE A 157 2.97 6.26 -2.95
C ILE A 157 1.80 6.71 -2.07
N VAL A 158 0.58 6.34 -2.43
CA VAL A 158 -0.64 6.83 -1.75
C VAL A 158 -0.72 6.33 -0.32
N GLU A 159 -0.39 5.05 -0.10
CA GLU A 159 -0.44 4.46 1.22
C GLU A 159 0.65 4.99 2.14
N GLU A 160 1.88 5.18 1.66
CA GLU A 160 2.93 5.75 2.51
C GLU A 160 2.65 7.21 2.87
N ILE A 161 2.11 8.01 1.96
CA ILE A 161 1.65 9.38 2.29
C ILE A 161 0.57 9.34 3.38
N LEU A 162 -0.42 8.45 3.25
CA LEU A 162 -1.50 8.34 4.23
C LEU A 162 -1.00 7.81 5.58
N PHE A 163 -0.30 6.66 5.57
CA PHE A 163 0.03 5.96 6.82
C PHE A 163 1.24 6.55 7.53
N ARG A 164 2.31 6.88 6.82
CA ARG A 164 3.54 7.42 7.44
C ARG A 164 3.53 8.94 7.47
N GLY A 165 3.13 9.56 6.35
CA GLY A 165 3.09 11.00 6.23
C GLY A 165 2.01 11.68 7.09
N ILE A 166 0.88 11.03 7.34
CA ILE A 166 -0.25 11.65 8.06
C ILE A 166 -0.55 10.91 9.37
N ILE A 167 -0.94 9.64 9.29
CA ILE A 167 -1.46 8.90 10.46
C ILE A 167 -0.36 8.69 11.50
N TYR A 168 0.80 8.18 11.10
CA TYR A 168 1.90 7.93 12.01
C TYR A 168 2.39 9.20 12.70
N GLN A 169 2.59 10.28 11.94
CA GLN A 169 2.99 11.57 12.51
C GLN A 169 1.96 12.11 13.49
N ALA A 170 0.66 12.01 13.17
CA ALA A 170 -0.39 12.43 14.09
C ALA A 170 -0.41 11.61 15.38
N LEU A 171 -0.14 10.31 15.31
CA LEU A 171 0.01 9.46 16.49
C LEU A 171 1.24 9.85 17.32
N ARG A 172 2.38 10.13 16.66
CA ARG A 172 3.61 10.58 17.33
C ARG A 172 3.46 11.89 18.08
N LYS A 173 2.51 12.72 17.70
CA LYS A 173 2.16 13.94 18.44
C LYS A 173 1.66 13.67 19.86
N TYR A 174 1.00 12.54 20.09
CA TYR A 174 0.30 12.23 21.33
C TYR A 174 0.85 11.01 22.07
N TYR A 175 1.54 10.11 21.38
CA TYR A 175 1.98 8.82 21.91
C TYR A 175 3.49 8.61 21.77
N SER A 176 3.99 7.70 22.60
CA SER A 176 5.38 7.23 22.50
C SER A 176 5.65 6.51 21.17
N LEU A 177 6.92 6.34 20.85
CA LEU A 177 7.36 5.60 19.67
C LEU A 177 6.66 4.24 19.54
N THR A 178 6.74 3.42 20.59
CA THR A 178 6.19 2.06 20.59
C THR A 178 4.68 2.05 20.34
N ILE A 179 3.94 2.92 21.03
CA ILE A 179 2.48 3.01 20.86
C ILE A 179 2.12 3.48 19.45
N SER A 180 2.84 4.46 18.93
CA SER A 180 2.59 4.98 17.57
C SER A 180 2.90 3.95 16.49
N LEU A 181 3.99 3.18 16.63
CA LEU A 181 4.31 2.06 15.75
C LEU A 181 3.19 1.01 15.76
N LEU A 182 2.77 0.58 16.94
CA LEU A 182 1.73 -0.44 17.07
C LEU A 182 0.39 0.02 16.50
N LEU A 183 -0.05 1.23 16.87
CA LEU A 183 -1.33 1.76 16.38
C LEU A 183 -1.32 1.98 14.87
N SER A 184 -0.26 2.59 14.32
CA SER A 184 -0.15 2.81 12.88
C SER A 184 -0.13 1.49 12.10
N THR A 185 0.61 0.48 12.60
CA THR A 185 0.64 -0.85 12.01
C THR A 185 -0.71 -1.55 12.08
N THR A 186 -1.40 -1.44 13.22
CA THR A 186 -2.74 -2.02 13.36
C THR A 186 -3.72 -1.38 12.38
N ILE A 187 -3.71 -0.05 12.25
CA ILE A 187 -4.56 0.65 11.28
C ILE A 187 -4.21 0.22 9.85
N PHE A 188 -2.92 0.12 9.53
CA PHE A 188 -2.46 -0.36 8.22
C PHE A 188 -2.97 -1.78 7.92
N ALA A 189 -2.88 -2.70 8.89
CA ALA A 189 -3.38 -4.06 8.74
C ALA A 189 -4.90 -4.13 8.58
N LEU A 190 -5.66 -3.26 9.24
CA LEU A 190 -7.11 -3.16 9.07
C LEU A 190 -7.53 -2.71 7.66
N PHE A 191 -6.69 -1.95 6.97
CA PHE A 191 -6.91 -1.60 5.55
C PHE A 191 -6.64 -2.76 4.59
N HIS A 192 -6.07 -3.87 5.09
CA HIS A 192 -5.83 -5.12 4.39
C HIS A 192 -6.68 -6.25 4.98
N ILE A 193 -7.92 -5.93 5.39
CA ILE A 193 -8.81 -6.88 6.08
C ILE A 193 -9.21 -8.08 5.21
N ASP A 194 -9.16 -7.92 3.89
CA ASP A 194 -9.31 -8.98 2.90
C ASP A 194 -8.25 -10.09 3.04
N LEU A 195 -7.09 -9.77 3.60
CA LEU A 195 -6.00 -10.71 3.88
C LEU A 195 -6.06 -11.33 5.28
N ILE A 196 -7.02 -10.91 6.14
CA ILE A 196 -7.05 -11.33 7.56
C ILE A 196 -7.23 -12.85 7.73
N LEU A 197 -7.89 -13.50 6.78
CA LEU A 197 -8.08 -14.95 6.79
C LEU A 197 -6.87 -15.72 6.24
N ASN A 198 -5.88 -15.00 5.68
CA ASN A 198 -4.62 -15.58 5.24
C ASN A 198 -3.51 -15.22 6.25
N PRO A 199 -3.15 -16.15 7.17
CA PRO A 199 -2.20 -15.85 8.23
C PRO A 199 -0.81 -15.47 7.74
N TYR A 200 -0.41 -15.95 6.56
CA TYR A 200 0.87 -15.57 5.96
C TYR A 200 0.84 -14.16 5.42
N ALA A 201 -0.20 -13.80 4.66
CA ALA A 201 -0.34 -12.48 4.09
C ALA A 201 -0.48 -11.41 5.18
N ILE A 202 -1.34 -11.63 6.18
CA ILE A 202 -1.52 -10.66 7.26
C ILE A 202 -0.26 -10.51 8.14
N THR A 203 0.48 -11.59 8.36
CA THR A 203 1.76 -11.54 9.08
C THR A 203 2.76 -10.67 8.32
N TYR A 204 2.86 -10.82 6.99
CA TYR A 204 3.69 -9.94 6.16
C TYR A 204 3.27 -8.48 6.29
N VAL A 205 1.97 -8.18 6.17
CA VAL A 205 1.44 -6.81 6.29
C VAL A 205 1.81 -6.18 7.64
N ILE A 206 1.75 -6.95 8.73
CA ILE A 206 2.13 -6.47 10.05
C ILE A 206 3.63 -6.16 10.13
N PHE A 207 4.50 -7.09 9.72
CA PHE A 207 5.95 -6.85 9.70
C PHE A 207 6.33 -5.70 8.79
N PHE A 208 5.72 -5.65 7.61
CA PHE A 208 5.86 -4.55 6.67
C PHE A 208 5.50 -3.21 7.32
N GLY A 209 4.35 -3.14 7.99
CA GLY A 209 3.87 -1.94 8.66
C GLY A 209 4.81 -1.43 9.74
N VAL A 210 5.34 -2.35 10.57
CA VAL A 210 6.32 -2.02 11.62
C VAL A 210 7.61 -1.50 11.02
N ILE A 211 8.17 -2.21 10.03
CA ILE A 211 9.45 -1.83 9.40
C ILE A 211 9.33 -0.48 8.69
N ALA A 212 8.27 -0.26 7.92
CA ALA A 212 8.06 1.01 7.23
C ALA A 212 7.93 2.19 8.21
N ALA A 213 7.18 2.03 9.31
CA ALA A 213 7.04 3.06 10.33
C ALA A 213 8.37 3.30 11.08
N PHE A 214 9.15 2.24 11.33
CA PHE A 214 10.49 2.35 11.92
C PHE A 214 11.48 3.06 10.98
N LEU A 215 11.50 2.72 9.70
CA LEU A 215 12.32 3.39 8.69
C LEU A 215 11.97 4.88 8.62
N PHE A 216 10.68 5.22 8.66
CA PHE A 216 10.25 6.61 8.70
C PHE A 216 10.72 7.33 9.96
N GLU A 217 10.58 6.72 11.13
CA GLU A 217 11.05 7.32 12.40
C GLU A 217 12.55 7.62 12.38
N GLN A 218 13.35 6.70 11.83
CA GLN A 218 14.82 6.85 11.80
C GLN A 218 15.32 7.86 10.77
N THR A 219 14.60 8.02 9.65
CA THR A 219 15.10 8.80 8.52
C THR A 219 14.32 10.08 8.26
N ARG A 220 13.12 10.18 8.79
CA ARG A 220 12.18 11.27 8.51
C ARG A 220 11.96 11.49 7.02
N SER A 221 12.01 10.43 6.23
CA SER A 221 11.91 10.49 4.77
C SER A 221 10.87 9.51 4.25
N LEU A 222 9.88 10.02 3.53
CA LEU A 222 8.94 9.16 2.82
C LEU A 222 9.58 8.42 1.64
N ASN A 223 10.69 8.94 1.09
CA ASN A 223 11.37 8.29 -0.04
C ASN A 223 11.81 6.87 0.29
N ILE A 224 12.30 6.62 1.53
CA ILE A 224 12.69 5.27 1.95
C ILE A 224 11.48 4.36 2.10
N CYS A 225 10.36 4.88 2.65
CA CYS A 225 9.14 4.10 2.84
C CYS A 225 8.47 3.76 1.51
N ILE A 226 8.36 4.75 0.62
CA ILE A 226 7.80 4.56 -0.73
C ILE A 226 8.63 3.55 -1.52
N SER A 227 9.95 3.69 -1.55
CA SER A 227 10.81 2.74 -2.27
C SER A 227 10.81 1.34 -1.64
N PHE A 228 10.74 1.24 -0.33
CA PHE A 228 10.55 -0.02 0.40
C PHE A 228 9.23 -0.69 0.00
N HIS A 229 8.14 0.07 -0.06
CA HIS A 229 6.81 -0.42 -0.43
C HIS A 229 6.77 -0.88 -1.90
N ILE A 230 7.26 -0.04 -2.80
CA ILE A 230 7.34 -0.36 -4.23
C ILE A 230 8.14 -1.65 -4.44
N ALA A 231 9.29 -1.78 -3.78
CA ALA A 231 10.14 -2.96 -3.92
C ALA A 231 9.47 -4.23 -3.40
N GLY A 232 8.80 -4.17 -2.25
CA GLY A 232 8.06 -5.32 -1.70
C GLY A 232 6.99 -5.82 -2.68
N ASN A 233 6.09 -4.93 -3.10
CA ASN A 233 5.00 -5.28 -4.00
C ASN A 233 5.50 -5.69 -5.40
N ALA A 234 6.53 -5.01 -5.93
CA ALA A 234 7.12 -5.39 -7.21
C ALA A 234 7.80 -6.77 -7.16
N THR A 235 8.49 -7.09 -6.05
CA THR A 235 9.12 -8.40 -5.86
C THR A 235 8.06 -9.51 -5.85
N GLU A 236 6.97 -9.33 -5.12
CA GLU A 236 5.86 -10.29 -5.10
C GLU A 236 5.28 -10.50 -6.50
N ALA A 237 4.94 -9.40 -7.19
CA ALA A 237 4.39 -9.45 -8.55
C ALA A 237 5.35 -10.19 -9.50
N LEU A 238 6.62 -9.80 -9.53
CA LEU A 238 7.62 -10.43 -10.39
C LEU A 238 7.79 -11.92 -10.12
N VAL A 239 7.90 -12.33 -8.85
CA VAL A 239 8.04 -13.75 -8.48
C VAL A 239 6.79 -14.53 -8.88
N ARG A 240 5.60 -13.98 -8.64
CA ARG A 240 4.33 -14.59 -9.04
C ARG A 240 4.28 -14.86 -10.54
N TYR A 241 4.65 -13.90 -11.36
CA TYR A 241 4.63 -14.06 -12.81
C TYR A 241 5.75 -14.99 -13.31
N LEU A 242 6.97 -14.86 -12.81
CA LEU A 242 8.09 -15.69 -13.24
C LEU A 242 7.89 -17.18 -12.90
N THR A 243 7.37 -17.49 -11.73
CA THR A 243 7.12 -18.90 -11.32
C THR A 243 5.99 -19.58 -12.09
N HIS A 244 5.12 -18.82 -12.76
CA HIS A 244 3.99 -19.37 -13.50
C HIS A 244 4.18 -19.33 -15.03
N ILE A 245 5.17 -18.58 -15.51
CA ILE A 245 5.51 -18.50 -16.95
C ILE A 245 6.60 -19.49 -17.32
N ILE A 246 7.54 -19.76 -16.41
CA ILE A 246 8.63 -20.71 -16.64
C ILE A 246 8.12 -22.10 -16.18
N PRO A 247 7.80 -23.02 -17.11
CA PRO A 247 7.48 -24.39 -16.73
C PRO A 247 8.70 -24.98 -16.03
N THR A 248 8.53 -25.41 -14.78
CA THR A 248 9.53 -26.21 -14.05
C THR A 248 9.58 -27.61 -14.59
#